data_1b49774bef1f286e23fbc6014b4c45ae
#
_entry.id   1b49774bef1f286e23fbc6014b4c45ae
#
_cell.length_a   1.000
_cell.length_b   1.000
_cell.length_c   1.000
_cell.angle_alpha   90.00
_cell.angle_beta   90.00
_cell.angle_gamma   90.00
#
_symmetry.space_group_name_H-M   'P 1'
#
loop_
_entity.id
_entity.type
_entity.pdbx_description
1 polymer ?
#
loop_
_entity_poly.entity_id
_entity_poly.type
_entity_poly.pdbx_seq_one_letter_code
_entity_poly.pdbx_strand_id
1 'polypeptide(L)'
;SYILTLKDKPEGVFSIIEKETGDHIVPIFDELDDCERYAIQLSEAETDLTLQMIEIDKEFIVSACEDRDQKYAIITPDDLLIPPDNVVL
;
A
#
# COMPACT_ATOMS: atom_id res chain seq x y z
N SER A 1 -9.26 7.19 4.33
CA SER A 1 -7.96 6.53 4.07
C SER A 1 -8.10 5.52 2.94
N TYR A 2 -7.01 5.22 2.29
CA TYR A 2 -7.00 4.36 1.11
C TYR A 2 -5.87 3.36 1.20
N ILE A 3 -6.16 2.14 0.76
CA ILE A 3 -5.16 1.07 0.65
C ILE A 3 -5.21 0.53 -0.78
N LEU A 4 -4.16 -0.23 -1.13
CA LEU A 4 -4.11 -0.91 -2.42
C LEU A 4 -4.26 -2.41 -2.22
N THR A 5 -5.02 -3.03 -3.12
CA THR A 5 -5.16 -4.48 -3.17
C THR A 5 -4.91 -4.95 -4.59
N LEU A 6 -4.64 -6.23 -4.76
CA LEU A 6 -4.60 -6.84 -6.08
C LEU A 6 -6.03 -7.08 -6.55
N LYS A 7 -6.33 -6.71 -7.79
CA LYS A 7 -7.67 -6.86 -8.34
C LYS A 7 -8.15 -8.31 -8.32
N ASP A 8 -7.23 -9.24 -8.59
CA ASP A 8 -7.54 -10.66 -8.62
C ASP A 8 -7.60 -11.31 -7.23
N LYS A 9 -7.08 -10.61 -6.22
CA LYS A 9 -7.06 -11.08 -4.83
C LYS A 9 -7.45 -9.92 -3.92
N PRO A 10 -8.73 -9.54 -3.90
CA PRO A 10 -9.16 -8.35 -3.14
C PRO A 10 -8.96 -8.46 -1.63
N GLU A 11 -8.80 -9.67 -1.10
CA GLU A 11 -8.47 -9.88 0.30
C GLU A 11 -6.97 -9.69 0.58
N GLY A 12 -6.15 -9.59 -0.46
CA GLY A 12 -4.70 -9.40 -0.32
C GLY A 12 -4.34 -7.93 -0.36
N VAL A 13 -3.98 -7.36 0.78
CA VAL A 13 -3.54 -5.96 0.85
C VAL A 13 -2.11 -5.85 0.37
N PHE A 14 -1.86 -4.86 -0.51
CA PHE A 14 -0.52 -4.59 -1.00
C PHE A 14 0.38 -4.12 0.15
N SER A 15 1.61 -4.65 0.18
CA SER A 15 2.63 -4.21 1.14
C SER A 15 3.95 -3.98 0.43
N ILE A 16 4.77 -3.13 1.03
CA ILE A 16 6.12 -2.84 0.58
C ILE A 16 7.09 -3.63 1.45
N ILE A 17 8.11 -4.23 0.84
CA ILE A 17 9.14 -4.94 1.60
C ILE A 17 10.29 -3.98 1.87
N GLU A 18 10.60 -3.78 3.15
CA GLU A 18 11.76 -3.00 3.55
C GLU A 18 13.03 -3.82 3.33
N LYS A 19 13.97 -3.28 2.57
CA LYS A 19 15.16 -4.02 2.16
C LYS A 19 16.07 -4.42 3.31
N GLU A 20 16.17 -3.58 4.33
CA GLU A 20 17.09 -3.83 5.45
C GLU A 20 16.59 -4.91 6.41
N THR A 21 15.30 -4.97 6.65
CA THR A 21 14.70 -5.86 7.65
C THR A 21 13.92 -7.02 7.05
N GLY A 22 13.50 -6.89 5.78
CA GLY A 22 12.62 -7.86 5.14
C GLY A 22 11.16 -7.75 5.59
N ASP A 23 10.84 -6.72 6.36
CA ASP A 23 9.47 -6.54 6.85
C ASP A 23 8.53 -6.07 5.76
N HIS A 24 7.29 -6.57 5.81
CA HIS A 24 6.21 -6.11 4.95
C HIS A 24 5.50 -4.95 5.63
N ILE A 25 5.41 -3.81 4.95
CA ILE A 25 4.78 -2.60 5.47
C ILE A 25 3.61 -2.22 4.59
N VAL A 26 2.42 -2.13 5.17
CA VAL A 26 1.21 -1.74 4.45
C VAL A 26 1.14 -0.21 4.37
N PRO A 27 1.18 0.38 3.15
CA PRO A 27 1.00 1.82 3.03
C PRO A 27 -0.50 2.15 3.14
N ILE A 28 -0.81 3.12 3.98
CA ILE A 28 -2.16 3.63 4.18
C ILE A 28 -2.13 5.10 3.78
N PHE A 29 -2.83 5.46 2.72
CA PHE A 29 -2.82 6.82 2.17
C PHE A 29 -3.97 7.63 2.74
N ASP A 30 -3.68 8.82 3.26
CA ASP A 30 -4.72 9.72 3.75
C ASP A 30 -5.54 10.31 2.62
N GLU A 31 -4.90 10.58 1.47
CA GLU A 31 -5.54 11.22 0.33
C GLU A 31 -5.61 10.29 -0.89
N LEU A 32 -6.72 10.35 -1.60
CA LEU A 32 -6.92 9.55 -2.81
C LEU A 32 -5.86 9.84 -3.87
N ASP A 33 -5.52 11.11 -4.06
CA ASP A 33 -4.56 11.52 -5.09
C ASP A 33 -3.20 10.86 -4.89
N ASP A 34 -2.75 10.76 -3.65
CA ASP A 34 -1.47 10.13 -3.35
C ASP A 34 -1.50 8.63 -3.61
N CYS A 35 -2.60 7.99 -3.25
CA CYS A 35 -2.80 6.56 -3.51
C CYS A 35 -2.84 6.29 -5.01
N GLU A 36 -3.59 7.10 -5.76
CA GLU A 36 -3.71 6.97 -7.21
C GLU A 36 -2.35 7.15 -7.90
N ARG A 37 -1.61 8.20 -7.51
CA ARG A 37 -0.29 8.46 -8.08
C ARG A 37 0.65 7.28 -7.84
N TYR A 38 0.68 6.76 -6.62
CA TYR A 38 1.51 5.61 -6.29
C TYR A 38 1.12 4.38 -7.11
N ALA A 39 -0.19 4.12 -7.24
CA ALA A 39 -0.68 2.98 -8.01
C ALA A 39 -0.29 3.08 -9.49
N ILE A 40 -0.38 4.29 -10.07
CA ILE A 40 0.02 4.51 -11.47
C ILE A 40 1.52 4.25 -11.64
N GLN A 41 2.35 4.80 -10.77
CA GLN A 41 3.79 4.61 -10.84
C GLN A 41 4.18 3.14 -10.69
N LEU A 42 3.51 2.43 -9.77
CA LEU A 42 3.76 1.02 -9.56
C LEU A 42 3.37 0.19 -10.78
N SER A 43 2.23 0.50 -11.39
CA SER A 43 1.75 -0.19 -12.59
C SER A 43 2.68 0.04 -13.78
N GLU A 44 3.30 1.21 -13.87
CA GLU A 44 4.29 1.50 -14.92
C GLU A 44 5.57 0.68 -14.73
N ALA A 45 5.98 0.47 -13.46
CA ALA A 45 7.17 -0.32 -13.15
C ALA A 45 6.93 -1.82 -13.29
N GLU A 46 5.72 -2.27 -12.97
CA GLU A 46 5.33 -3.68 -12.99
C GLU A 46 4.05 -3.83 -13.81
N THR A 47 4.18 -4.15 -15.09
CA THR A 47 3.04 -4.19 -16.02
C THR A 47 2.06 -5.32 -15.76
N ASP A 48 2.49 -6.36 -15.04
CA ASP A 48 1.63 -7.51 -14.73
C ASP A 48 0.73 -7.27 -13.51
N LEU A 49 0.93 -6.15 -12.81
CA LEU A 49 0.13 -5.83 -11.63
C LEU A 49 -1.11 -5.05 -12.01
N THR A 50 -2.25 -5.53 -11.56
CA THR A 50 -3.50 -4.78 -11.60
C THR A 50 -3.91 -4.48 -10.17
N LEU A 51 -3.85 -3.21 -9.80
CA LEU A 51 -4.13 -2.76 -8.46
C LEU A 51 -5.51 -2.11 -8.38
N GLN A 52 -6.14 -2.26 -7.22
CA GLN A 52 -7.41 -1.62 -6.92
C GLN A 52 -7.23 -0.75 -5.68
N MET A 53 -7.73 0.50 -5.76
CA MET A 53 -7.75 1.40 -4.62
C MET A 53 -9.02 1.17 -3.83
N ILE A 54 -8.88 0.97 -2.51
CA ILE A 54 -10.00 0.71 -1.62
C ILE A 54 -10.05 1.81 -0.57
N GLU A 55 -11.19 2.48 -0.48
CA GLU A 55 -11.43 3.41 0.62
C GLU A 55 -11.79 2.62 1.87
N ILE A 56 -11.14 2.93 2.98
CA ILE A 56 -11.32 2.19 4.21
C ILE A 56 -11.17 3.14 5.40
N ASP A 57 -11.90 2.86 6.47
CA ASP A 57 -11.79 3.61 7.72
C ASP A 57 -10.38 3.41 8.28
N LYS A 58 -9.71 4.51 8.60
CA LYS A 58 -8.34 4.50 9.11
C LYS A 58 -8.22 3.69 10.41
N GLU A 59 -9.15 3.90 11.33
CA GLU A 59 -9.12 3.17 12.60
C GLU A 59 -9.31 1.68 12.39
N PHE A 60 -10.13 1.30 11.44
CA PHE A 60 -10.38 -0.10 11.11
C PHE A 60 -9.12 -0.77 10.56
N ILE A 61 -8.47 -0.15 9.57
CA ILE A 61 -7.28 -0.77 8.95
C ILE A 61 -6.09 -0.78 9.91
N VAL A 62 -5.93 0.27 10.72
CA VAL A 62 -4.87 0.31 11.73
C VAL A 62 -5.08 -0.80 12.75
N SER A 63 -6.31 -0.96 13.26
CA SER A 63 -6.62 -2.03 14.21
C SER A 63 -6.38 -3.41 13.61
N ALA A 64 -6.76 -3.60 12.36
CA ALA A 64 -6.55 -4.89 11.69
C ALA A 64 -5.06 -5.21 11.55
N CYS A 65 -4.24 -4.22 11.22
CA CYS A 65 -2.80 -4.38 11.16
C CYS A 65 -2.19 -4.71 12.52
N GLU A 66 -2.62 -4.00 13.55
CA GLU A 66 -2.14 -4.23 14.91
C GLU A 66 -2.52 -5.62 15.43
N ASP A 67 -3.74 -6.06 15.16
CA ASP A 67 -4.22 -7.38 15.58
C ASP A 67 -3.41 -8.52 14.93
N ARG A 68 -2.87 -8.28 13.76
CA ARG A 68 -2.08 -9.28 13.03
C ARG A 68 -0.58 -9.08 13.19
N ASP A 69 -0.18 -8.12 14.02
CA ASP A 69 1.22 -7.73 14.17
C ASP A 69 1.85 -7.35 12.81
N GLN A 70 1.04 -6.70 11.97
CA GLN A 70 1.43 -6.25 10.65
C GLN A 70 1.88 -4.80 10.70
N LYS A 71 3.08 -4.52 10.21
CA LYS A 71 3.59 -3.14 10.14
C LYS A 71 2.84 -2.34 9.08
N TYR A 72 2.64 -1.07 9.35
CA TYR A 72 1.97 -0.16 8.43
C TYR A 72 2.62 1.22 8.51
N ALA A 73 2.39 2.04 7.50
CA ALA A 73 2.84 3.42 7.47
C ALA A 73 1.71 4.31 6.95
N ILE A 74 1.48 5.42 7.64
CA ILE A 74 0.50 6.42 7.21
C ILE A 74 1.19 7.38 6.26
N ILE A 75 0.68 7.48 5.04
CA ILE A 75 1.24 8.34 4.01
C ILE A 75 0.35 9.57 3.87
N THR A 76 0.91 10.74 4.13
CA THR A 76 0.20 12.02 4.02
C THR A 76 0.68 12.78 2.78
N PRO A 77 -0.01 13.88 2.37
CA PRO A 77 0.45 14.69 1.25
C PRO A 77 1.87 15.28 1.42
N ASP A 78 2.33 15.37 2.67
CA ASP A 78 3.67 15.88 2.96
C ASP A 78 4.75 14.83 2.75
N ASP A 79 4.37 13.56 2.61
CA ASP A 79 5.30 12.46 2.39
C ASP A 79 5.46 12.19 0.91
N LEU A 80 6.71 12.02 0.46
CA LEU A 80 6.99 11.62 -0.90
C LEU A 80 7.29 10.12 -0.92
N LEU A 81 6.31 9.32 -1.33
CA LEU A 81 6.49 7.89 -1.45
C LEU A 81 6.65 7.52 -2.92
N ILE A 82 7.78 6.91 -3.24
CA ILE A 82 8.08 6.46 -4.60
C ILE A 82 8.18 4.94 -4.56
N PRO A 83 7.51 4.22 -5.50
CA PRO A 83 7.62 2.77 -5.54
C PRO A 83 9.07 2.31 -5.67
N PRO A 84 9.48 1.28 -4.94
CA PRO A 84 10.83 0.74 -5.08
C PRO A 84 10.99 0.05 -6.44
N ASP A 85 12.24 -0.09 -6.88
CA ASP A 85 12.56 -0.75 -8.15
C ASP A 85 12.11 -2.20 -8.18
N ASN A 86 12.15 -2.86 -7.02
CA ASN A 86 11.72 -4.24 -6.88
C ASN A 86 10.54 -4.28 -5.90
N VAL A 87 9.39 -4.71 -6.40
CA VAL A 87 8.20 -4.86 -5.57
C VAL A 87 7.85 -6.33 -5.50
N VAL A 88 7.69 -6.83 -4.27
CA VAL A 88 7.24 -8.20 -4.03
C VAL A 88 5.94 -8.13 -3.25
N LEU A 89 4.93 -8.79 -3.75
CA LEU A 89 3.60 -8.78 -3.15
C LEU A 89 3.34 -10.08 -2.39
#